data_8ac1c2a221224211b028a7bb57310c5a
#
_entry.id   8ac1c2a221224211b028a7bb57310c5a
#
_cell.length_a   1.000
_cell.length_b   1.000
_cell.length_c   1.000
_cell.angle_alpha   90.00
_cell.angle_beta   90.00
_cell.angle_gamma   90.00
#
_symmetry.space_group_name_H-M   'P 1'
#
loop_
_entity.id
_entity.type
_entity.pdbx_description
1 polymer ?
#
loop_
_entity_poly.entity_id
_entity_poly.type
_entity_poly.pdbx_seq_one_letter_code
_entity_poly.pdbx_strand_id
1 'polypeptide(L)'
;MIKQIPYGLTDFGRIQKENYYYVDKTMFIEKIEMQPSYLFLIRPRRFGKSLTLAMLEAYYDVRYADQFDELFGHLYIGQHPTPIHNQFLIMRFNFSEVSSNVNEVEESFRLHCCGKLSDFVYRYEHLLGKDIWNVLDEKTQADPGAFLSSI
;
A
#
# COMPACT_ATOMS: atom_id res chain seq x y z
N MET A 1 26.89 -12.32 -11.79
CA MET A 1 25.62 -13.05 -12.04
C MET A 1 24.67 -12.10 -12.76
N ILE A 2 24.05 -12.49 -13.88
CA ILE A 2 23.13 -11.63 -14.64
C ILE A 2 21.80 -11.62 -13.90
N LYS A 3 21.33 -10.43 -13.49
CA LYS A 3 20.01 -10.28 -12.84
C LYS A 3 18.88 -10.51 -13.85
N GLN A 4 17.85 -11.23 -13.45
CA GLN A 4 16.66 -11.45 -14.27
C GLN A 4 15.78 -10.19 -14.31
N ILE A 5 15.15 -9.94 -15.45
CA ILE A 5 14.18 -8.84 -15.60
C ILE A 5 12.84 -9.26 -14.98
N PRO A 6 12.24 -8.47 -14.06
CA PRO A 6 10.98 -8.80 -13.39
C PRO A 6 9.78 -8.57 -14.30
N TYR A 7 9.63 -9.39 -15.35
CA TYR A 7 8.51 -9.22 -16.29
C TYR A 7 7.17 -9.51 -15.60
N GLY A 8 6.29 -8.51 -15.57
CA GLY A 8 4.94 -8.63 -14.97
C GLY A 8 4.91 -8.66 -13.44
N LEU A 9 6.05 -8.62 -12.75
CA LEU A 9 6.10 -8.55 -11.29
C LEU A 9 5.82 -7.13 -10.80
N THR A 10 4.91 -7.02 -9.83
CA THR A 10 4.57 -5.76 -9.16
C THR A 10 4.81 -5.83 -7.66
N ASP A 11 5.26 -6.97 -7.15
CA ASP A 11 5.64 -7.18 -5.76
C ASP A 11 7.08 -6.69 -5.55
N PHE A 12 7.23 -5.57 -4.84
CA PHE A 12 8.53 -4.97 -4.56
C PHE A 12 9.39 -5.86 -3.67
N GLY A 13 8.78 -6.45 -2.62
CA GLY A 13 9.49 -7.32 -1.68
C GLY A 13 10.11 -8.51 -2.39
N ARG A 14 9.35 -9.16 -3.26
CA ARG A 14 9.83 -10.28 -4.07
C ARG A 14 10.96 -9.87 -5.02
N ILE A 15 10.84 -8.71 -5.67
CA ILE A 15 11.87 -8.19 -6.58
C ILE A 15 13.21 -8.03 -5.85
N GLN A 16 13.20 -7.53 -4.63
CA GLN A 16 14.41 -7.32 -3.84
C GLN A 16 14.97 -8.65 -3.32
N LYS A 17 14.15 -9.49 -2.70
CA LYS A 17 14.57 -10.77 -2.10
C LYS A 17 15.12 -11.76 -3.13
N GLU A 18 14.52 -11.84 -4.30
CA GLU A 18 14.98 -12.72 -5.39
C GLU A 18 16.04 -12.05 -6.28
N ASN A 19 16.51 -10.86 -5.90
CA ASN A 19 17.56 -10.09 -6.57
C ASN A 19 17.32 -9.88 -8.08
N TYR A 20 16.09 -9.53 -8.46
CA TYR A 20 15.77 -9.13 -9.82
C TYR A 20 16.41 -7.80 -10.19
N TYR A 21 16.48 -7.52 -11.50
CA TYR A 21 16.91 -6.21 -11.97
C TYR A 21 15.90 -5.13 -11.54
N TYR A 22 16.37 -4.17 -10.77
CA TYR A 22 15.57 -3.05 -10.29
C TYR A 22 16.28 -1.74 -10.58
N VAL A 23 15.58 -0.78 -11.18
CA VAL A 23 16.09 0.58 -11.37
C VAL A 23 15.69 1.38 -10.15
N ASP A 24 16.68 1.72 -9.34
CA ASP A 24 16.43 2.48 -8.11
C ASP A 24 15.87 3.88 -8.42
N LYS A 25 14.71 4.15 -7.90
CA LYS A 25 14.02 5.45 -7.93
C LYS A 25 13.59 5.89 -6.53
N THR A 26 14.13 5.26 -5.50
CA THR A 26 13.73 5.52 -4.12
C THR A 26 14.12 6.92 -3.62
N MET A 27 15.06 7.61 -4.30
CA MET A 27 15.35 9.02 -4.03
C MET A 27 14.13 9.96 -4.22
N PHE A 28 13.09 9.50 -4.92
CA PHE A 28 11.87 10.29 -5.05
C PHE A 28 10.99 10.26 -3.80
N ILE A 29 11.22 9.36 -2.85
CA ILE A 29 10.46 9.30 -1.59
C ILE A 29 10.59 10.62 -0.82
N GLU A 30 11.79 11.15 -0.64
CA GLU A 30 12.02 12.45 0.01
C GLU A 30 11.22 13.58 -0.67
N LYS A 31 11.16 13.55 -2.01
CA LYS A 31 10.40 14.54 -2.78
C LYS A 31 8.90 14.37 -2.63
N ILE A 32 8.42 13.13 -2.48
CA ILE A 32 7.00 12.83 -2.23
C ILE A 32 6.59 13.36 -0.86
N GLU A 33 7.43 13.19 0.16
CA GLU A 33 7.18 13.68 1.52
C GLU A 33 7.11 15.21 1.62
N MET A 34 7.76 15.92 0.71
CA MET A 34 7.69 17.38 0.60
C MET A 34 6.43 17.89 -0.11
N GLN A 35 5.63 17.00 -0.70
CA GLN A 35 4.41 17.40 -1.43
C GLN A 35 3.20 17.52 -0.49
N PRO A 36 2.10 18.18 -0.93
CA PRO A 36 0.83 18.16 -0.21
C PRO A 36 0.32 16.73 0.05
N SER A 37 -0.56 16.60 1.04
CA SER A 37 -1.11 15.31 1.49
C SER A 37 -1.77 14.46 0.40
N TYR A 38 -2.16 15.06 -0.73
CA TYR A 38 -2.78 14.37 -1.86
C TYR A 38 -1.84 14.37 -3.06
N LEU A 39 -1.42 13.17 -3.48
CA LEU A 39 -0.53 12.98 -4.62
C LEU A 39 -1.20 12.16 -5.72
N PHE A 40 -1.15 12.66 -6.96
CA PHE A 40 -1.59 11.93 -8.14
C PHE A 40 -0.39 11.41 -8.93
N LEU A 41 -0.22 10.08 -9.00
CA LEU A 41 0.79 9.46 -9.84
C LEU A 41 0.19 9.08 -11.20
N ILE A 42 0.39 9.92 -12.19
CA ILE A 42 -0.08 9.70 -13.56
C ILE A 42 1.06 9.15 -14.41
N ARG A 43 0.89 7.92 -14.92
CA ARG A 43 1.84 7.27 -15.83
C ARG A 43 1.10 6.37 -16.82
N PRO A 44 1.63 6.15 -18.02
CA PRO A 44 1.09 5.18 -18.96
C PRO A 44 0.98 3.76 -18.34
N ARG A 45 0.22 2.89 -18.98
CA ARG A 45 0.17 1.47 -18.58
C ARG A 45 1.57 0.85 -18.67
N ARG A 46 1.90 -0.08 -17.77
CA ARG A 46 3.19 -0.81 -17.68
C ARG A 46 4.41 0.04 -17.32
N PHE A 47 4.23 1.30 -16.89
CA PHE A 47 5.31 2.17 -16.40
C PHE A 47 5.50 2.13 -14.88
N GLY A 48 5.23 0.98 -14.26
CA GLY A 48 5.61 0.70 -12.88
C GLY A 48 4.75 1.38 -11.80
N LYS A 49 3.51 1.86 -12.10
CA LYS A 49 2.60 2.43 -11.08
C LYS A 49 2.40 1.50 -9.88
N SER A 50 1.98 0.26 -10.15
CA SER A 50 1.72 -0.73 -9.09
C SER A 50 2.97 -1.09 -8.30
N LEU A 51 4.13 -1.15 -8.97
CA LEU A 51 5.41 -1.39 -8.32
C LEU A 51 5.82 -0.20 -7.43
N THR A 52 5.60 1.04 -7.89
CA THR A 52 5.84 2.24 -7.08
C THR A 52 4.97 2.25 -5.82
N LEU A 53 3.67 1.89 -5.94
CA LEU A 53 2.78 1.79 -4.78
C LEU A 53 3.22 0.67 -3.83
N ALA A 54 3.65 -0.49 -4.35
CA ALA A 54 4.16 -1.59 -3.52
C ALA A 54 5.47 -1.21 -2.81
N MET A 55 6.34 -0.43 -3.45
CA MET A 55 7.57 0.10 -2.85
C MET A 55 7.25 1.11 -1.74
N LEU A 56 6.31 2.04 -1.95
CA LEU A 56 5.87 2.99 -0.92
C LEU A 56 5.19 2.27 0.25
N GLU A 57 4.33 1.25 -0.02
CA GLU A 57 3.75 0.41 1.01
C GLU A 57 4.84 -0.25 1.86
N ALA A 58 5.83 -0.90 1.24
CA ALA A 58 6.92 -1.54 1.98
C ALA A 58 7.78 -0.54 2.77
N TYR A 59 7.92 0.69 2.29
CA TYR A 59 8.71 1.73 2.94
C TYR A 59 8.02 2.30 4.19
N TYR A 60 6.72 2.54 4.11
CA TYR A 60 6.00 3.23 5.20
C TYR A 60 5.32 2.29 6.19
N ASP A 61 4.97 1.07 5.78
CA ASP A 61 4.21 0.13 6.60
C ASP A 61 5.07 -0.47 7.74
N VAL A 62 4.56 -0.37 8.96
CA VAL A 62 5.19 -0.91 10.18
C VAL A 62 5.52 -2.40 10.09
N ARG A 63 4.80 -3.18 9.27
CA ARG A 63 5.01 -4.63 9.09
C ARG A 63 6.34 -4.97 8.42
N TYR A 64 6.94 -4.04 7.71
CA TYR A 64 8.21 -4.24 7.04
C TYR A 64 9.41 -3.72 7.82
N ALA A 65 9.22 -3.24 9.06
CA ALA A 65 10.29 -2.69 9.89
C ALA A 65 11.46 -3.67 10.05
N ASP A 66 11.18 -4.93 10.37
CA ASP A 66 12.20 -5.98 10.54
C ASP A 66 12.87 -6.41 9.22
N GLN A 67 12.31 -6.03 8.08
CA GLN A 67 12.80 -6.38 6.75
C GLN A 67 13.39 -5.16 6.02
N PHE A 68 13.47 -4.00 6.68
CA PHE A 68 13.87 -2.76 6.06
C PHE A 68 15.25 -2.86 5.38
N ASP A 69 16.24 -3.37 6.08
CA ASP A 69 17.60 -3.52 5.54
C ASP A 69 17.66 -4.50 4.37
N GLU A 70 16.88 -5.58 4.42
CA GLU A 70 16.81 -6.55 3.33
C GLU A 70 16.22 -5.94 2.05
N LEU A 71 15.16 -5.11 2.21
CA LEU A 71 14.41 -4.54 1.10
C LEU A 71 15.04 -3.26 0.54
N PHE A 72 15.62 -2.43 1.41
CA PHE A 72 16.06 -1.09 1.05
C PHE A 72 17.54 -0.83 1.29
N GLY A 73 18.25 -1.62 2.09
CA GLY A 73 19.61 -1.33 2.55
C GLY A 73 20.63 -1.06 1.43
N HIS A 74 20.43 -1.64 0.23
CA HIS A 74 21.26 -1.41 -0.95
C HIS A 74 20.73 -0.32 -1.90
N LEU A 75 19.60 0.31 -1.59
CA LEU A 75 18.97 1.39 -2.35
C LEU A 75 19.27 2.75 -1.72
N TYR A 76 19.07 3.81 -2.49
CA TYR A 76 19.33 5.17 -2.03
C TYR A 76 18.63 5.49 -0.70
N ILE A 77 17.32 5.22 -0.61
CA ILE A 77 16.52 5.54 0.58
C ILE A 77 16.89 4.68 1.79
N GLY A 78 17.41 3.49 1.60
CA GLY A 78 17.91 2.65 2.69
C GLY A 78 19.19 3.19 3.31
N GLN A 79 20.00 3.90 2.52
CA GLN A 79 21.20 4.59 2.99
C GLN A 79 20.89 5.99 3.57
N HIS A 80 19.75 6.57 3.19
CA HIS A 80 19.30 7.90 3.63
C HIS A 80 17.82 7.81 4.06
N PRO A 81 17.48 7.03 5.10
CA PRO A 81 16.09 6.83 5.49
C PRO A 81 15.50 8.11 6.08
N THR A 82 14.23 8.39 5.74
CA THR A 82 13.50 9.48 6.36
C THR A 82 13.01 9.09 7.76
N PRO A 83 12.74 10.06 8.65
CA PRO A 83 12.30 9.77 10.01
C PRO A 83 10.98 9.00 10.10
N ILE A 84 10.18 9.00 9.03
CA ILE A 84 8.83 8.43 9.02
C ILE A 84 8.72 7.06 8.34
N HIS A 85 9.85 6.42 7.98
CA HIS A 85 9.82 5.07 7.42
C HIS A 85 9.27 4.06 8.45
N ASN A 86 8.50 3.10 7.98
CA ASN A 86 7.90 2.02 8.79
C ASN A 86 7.10 2.49 10.01
N GLN A 87 6.40 3.63 9.91
CA GLN A 87 5.63 4.19 11.02
C GLN A 87 4.11 4.24 10.78
N PHE A 88 3.64 3.78 9.63
CA PHE A 88 2.23 3.89 9.25
C PHE A 88 1.56 2.54 9.12
N LEU A 89 0.23 2.53 9.32
CA LEU A 89 -0.65 1.45 8.93
C LEU A 89 -1.16 1.76 7.52
N ILE A 90 -0.88 0.90 6.56
CA ILE A 90 -1.17 1.18 5.15
C ILE A 90 -2.45 0.47 4.71
N MET A 91 -3.42 1.25 4.21
CA MET A 91 -4.61 0.73 3.56
C MET A 91 -4.52 0.98 2.05
N ARG A 92 -4.74 -0.08 1.26
CA ARG A 92 -4.66 -0.02 -0.19
C ARG A 92 -5.98 -0.45 -0.84
N PHE A 93 -6.51 0.41 -1.70
CA PHE A 93 -7.70 0.13 -2.50
C PHE A 93 -7.33 -0.11 -3.97
N ASN A 94 -8.00 -1.07 -4.59
CA ASN A 94 -7.91 -1.32 -6.03
C ASN A 94 -9.31 -1.24 -6.65
N PHE A 95 -9.71 -0.06 -7.09
CA PHE A 95 -11.04 0.18 -7.63
C PHE A 95 -11.30 -0.49 -8.99
N SER A 96 -10.32 -1.12 -9.62
CA SER A 96 -10.55 -1.94 -10.81
C SER A 96 -11.28 -3.26 -10.51
N GLU A 97 -11.44 -3.61 -9.22
CA GLU A 97 -12.19 -4.77 -8.75
C GLU A 97 -13.68 -4.45 -8.54
N VAL A 98 -14.07 -3.19 -8.65
CA VAL A 98 -15.48 -2.75 -8.52
C VAL A 98 -16.20 -2.96 -9.87
N SER A 99 -17.46 -3.44 -9.82
CA SER A 99 -18.27 -3.63 -11.02
C SER A 99 -18.43 -2.33 -11.82
N SER A 100 -18.31 -2.41 -13.12
CA SER A 100 -18.60 -1.30 -14.05
C SER A 100 -20.08 -1.19 -14.43
N ASN A 101 -20.93 -2.13 -13.99
CA ASN A 101 -22.38 -2.11 -14.22
C ASN A 101 -23.00 -1.04 -13.32
N VAL A 102 -23.69 -0.05 -13.93
CA VAL A 102 -24.29 1.09 -13.23
C VAL A 102 -25.28 0.67 -12.13
N ASN A 103 -25.99 -0.44 -12.32
CA ASN A 103 -26.97 -0.95 -11.36
C ASN A 103 -26.34 -1.67 -10.15
N GLU A 104 -25.06 -2.02 -10.23
CA GLU A 104 -24.33 -2.82 -9.24
C GLU A 104 -23.14 -2.06 -8.64
N VAL A 105 -22.74 -0.92 -9.21
CA VAL A 105 -21.51 -0.21 -8.86
C VAL A 105 -21.48 0.20 -7.41
N GLU A 106 -22.59 0.69 -6.88
CA GLU A 106 -22.68 1.16 -5.48
C GLU A 106 -22.51 0.00 -4.51
N GLU A 107 -23.24 -1.09 -4.69
CA GLU A 107 -23.12 -2.27 -3.84
C GLU A 107 -21.76 -2.96 -3.99
N SER A 108 -21.25 -3.07 -5.20
CA SER A 108 -19.91 -3.62 -5.47
C SER A 108 -18.81 -2.76 -4.82
N PHE A 109 -18.95 -1.44 -4.87
CA PHE A 109 -18.04 -0.50 -4.20
C PHE A 109 -18.12 -0.66 -2.68
N ARG A 110 -19.32 -0.73 -2.12
CA ARG A 110 -19.55 -0.94 -0.69
C ARG A 110 -18.89 -2.24 -0.20
N LEU A 111 -19.15 -3.35 -0.89
CA LEU A 111 -18.54 -4.66 -0.57
C LEU A 111 -17.02 -4.64 -0.67
N HIS A 112 -16.49 -3.99 -1.72
CA HIS A 112 -15.05 -3.83 -1.88
C HIS A 112 -14.43 -3.04 -0.70
N CYS A 113 -15.03 -1.91 -0.31
CA CYS A 113 -14.56 -1.12 0.82
C CYS A 113 -14.63 -1.91 2.14
N CYS A 114 -15.74 -2.60 2.42
CA CYS A 114 -15.89 -3.45 3.60
C CYS A 114 -14.82 -4.55 3.64
N GLY A 115 -14.57 -5.23 2.51
CA GLY A 115 -13.54 -6.25 2.41
C GLY A 115 -12.13 -5.70 2.71
N LYS A 116 -11.78 -4.55 2.14
CA LYS A 116 -10.48 -3.91 2.40
C LYS A 116 -10.32 -3.42 3.84
N LEU A 117 -11.40 -2.95 4.45
CA LEU A 117 -11.42 -2.58 5.87
C LEU A 117 -11.19 -3.80 6.77
N SER A 118 -11.90 -4.90 6.51
CA SER A 118 -11.71 -6.14 7.25
C SER A 118 -10.28 -6.69 7.10
N ASP A 119 -9.73 -6.69 5.89
CA ASP A 119 -8.33 -7.07 5.62
C ASP A 119 -7.34 -6.17 6.39
N PHE A 120 -7.63 -4.88 6.46
CA PHE A 120 -6.80 -3.91 7.18
C PHE A 120 -6.83 -4.19 8.69
N VAL A 121 -8.01 -4.34 9.28
CA VAL A 121 -8.16 -4.65 10.71
C VAL A 121 -7.49 -5.97 11.05
N TYR A 122 -7.72 -7.03 10.27
CA TYR A 122 -7.07 -8.32 10.48
C TYR A 122 -5.55 -8.22 10.45
N ARG A 123 -5.01 -7.45 9.52
CA ARG A 123 -3.58 -7.25 9.31
C ARG A 123 -2.88 -6.55 10.46
N TYR A 124 -3.57 -5.61 11.10
CA TYR A 124 -3.03 -4.76 12.17
C TYR A 124 -3.72 -4.98 13.53
N GLU A 125 -4.48 -6.06 13.70
CA GLU A 125 -5.20 -6.36 14.95
C GLU A 125 -4.29 -6.30 16.18
N HIS A 126 -3.06 -6.78 16.06
CA HIS A 126 -2.08 -6.78 17.14
C HIS A 126 -1.64 -5.37 17.59
N LEU A 127 -1.83 -4.35 16.75
CA LEU A 127 -1.54 -2.94 17.05
C LEU A 127 -2.80 -2.17 17.44
N LEU A 128 -3.93 -2.49 16.81
CA LEU A 128 -5.20 -1.79 16.99
C LEU A 128 -6.00 -2.29 18.21
N GLY A 129 -5.70 -3.51 18.69
CA GLY A 129 -6.47 -4.17 19.74
C GLY A 129 -7.74 -4.86 19.21
N LYS A 130 -8.25 -5.82 19.99
CA LYS A 130 -9.40 -6.65 19.56
C LYS A 130 -10.72 -5.91 19.48
N ASP A 131 -10.87 -4.82 20.23
CA ASP A 131 -12.11 -4.03 20.27
C ASP A 131 -12.42 -3.33 18.95
N ILE A 132 -11.43 -3.24 18.07
CA ILE A 132 -11.59 -2.63 16.74
C ILE A 132 -12.63 -3.39 15.88
N TRP A 133 -12.80 -4.69 16.08
CA TRP A 133 -13.82 -5.49 15.37
C TRP A 133 -15.23 -5.05 15.70
N ASN A 134 -15.50 -4.71 16.96
CA ASN A 134 -16.81 -4.20 17.37
C ASN A 134 -17.13 -2.85 16.71
N VAL A 135 -16.11 -1.97 16.63
CA VAL A 135 -16.24 -0.67 15.97
C VAL A 135 -16.46 -0.84 14.46
N LEU A 136 -15.77 -1.81 13.84
CA LEU A 136 -15.95 -2.10 12.42
C LEU A 136 -17.35 -2.61 12.12
N ASP A 137 -17.86 -3.56 12.89
CA ASP A 137 -19.20 -4.15 12.69
C ASP A 137 -20.32 -3.12 12.86
N GLU A 138 -20.25 -2.29 13.89
CA GLU A 138 -21.22 -1.21 14.10
C GLU A 138 -21.27 -0.22 12.94
N LYS A 139 -20.09 0.19 12.43
CA LYS A 139 -20.00 1.22 11.38
C LYS A 139 -20.21 0.68 9.97
N THR A 140 -19.79 -0.53 9.67
CA THR A 140 -20.02 -1.14 8.36
C THR A 140 -21.48 -1.48 8.10
N GLN A 141 -22.28 -1.75 9.16
CA GLN A 141 -23.73 -1.90 9.05
C GLN A 141 -24.44 -0.57 8.78
N ALA A 142 -23.88 0.55 9.28
CA ALA A 142 -24.50 1.87 9.11
C ALA A 142 -24.21 2.49 7.73
N ASP A 143 -22.97 2.70 7.36
CA ASP A 143 -22.51 3.24 6.07
C ASP A 143 -20.98 3.14 5.95
N PRO A 144 -20.44 2.34 5.03
CA PRO A 144 -19.00 2.25 4.82
C PRO A 144 -18.35 3.57 4.35
N GLY A 145 -19.10 4.44 3.65
CA GLY A 145 -18.64 5.75 3.22
C GLY A 145 -18.43 6.71 4.39
N ALA A 146 -19.31 6.67 5.38
CA ALA A 146 -19.19 7.46 6.60
C ALA A 146 -17.98 7.03 7.45
N PHE A 147 -17.62 5.75 7.43
CA PHE A 147 -16.42 5.26 8.13
C PHE A 147 -15.14 5.82 7.52
N LEU A 148 -15.01 5.83 6.19
CA LEU A 148 -13.82 6.37 5.50
C LEU A 148 -13.65 7.88 5.73
N SER A 149 -14.73 8.61 5.97
CA SER A 149 -14.68 10.05 6.28
C SER A 149 -14.36 10.37 7.75
N SER A 150 -14.32 9.35 8.62
CA SER A 150 -14.05 9.49 10.06
C SER A 150 -12.62 9.08 10.46
N ILE A 151 -11.83 8.59 9.50
CA ILE A 151 -10.41 8.27 9.65
C ILE A 151 -9.57 9.44 9.14
#